data_705b5e25eb3740b08dfaa99f2c72ef49
#
_entry.id   705b5e25eb3740b08dfaa99f2c72ef49
#
_cell.length_a   1.000
_cell.length_b   1.000
_cell.length_c   1.000
_cell.angle_alpha   90.00
_cell.angle_beta   90.00
_cell.angle_gamma   90.00
#
_symmetry.space_group_name_H-M   'P 1'
#
loop_
_entity.id
_entity.type
_entity.pdbx_description
1 polymer ?
#
loop_
_entity_poly.entity_id
_entity_poly.type
_entity_poly.pdbx_seq_one_letter_code
_entity_poly.pdbx_strand_id
1 'polypeptide(L)'
;MVKCMGSIEKYKKYFTKEYLMGPNSFRLLDELIRRCPEDVKFDRTLDLGCGFALTSLFIANETDAKHVYAFDLWVSATENYKRITSNGLVDKIIPIHGDAMDMPFAEDYFDSIVSVDSYHYFGCKEGVFAEKILPFVKENGYVMIAIPGLKERPQGELKQLFETWAEGDDSELFKTATWWESLLIKECGDRCRIDVKEAECYDIAWQEWFESGHEYGVRDKEFLDRGLYDILNFLLIYVRKGK
;
A
#
# COMPACT_ATOMS: atom_id res chain seq x y z
N MET A 1 13.16 1.88 -19.01
CA MET A 1 13.57 0.44 -19.02
C MET A 1 13.41 -0.03 -17.59
N VAL A 2 12.26 -0.64 -17.26
CA VAL A 2 12.02 -1.23 -15.94
C VAL A 2 13.12 -2.27 -15.75
N LYS A 3 14.01 -2.05 -14.77
CA LYS A 3 15.05 -3.02 -14.44
C LYS A 3 14.40 -4.35 -14.14
N CYS A 4 14.92 -5.42 -14.72
CA CYS A 4 14.58 -6.78 -14.32
C CYS A 4 14.71 -6.86 -12.81
N MET A 5 13.59 -7.08 -12.15
CA MET A 5 13.48 -7.07 -10.71
C MET A 5 14.32 -8.18 -10.11
N GLY A 6 15.06 -7.80 -9.11
CA GLY A 6 15.68 -8.76 -8.23
C GLY A 6 14.59 -9.68 -7.67
N SER A 7 14.87 -10.96 -7.61
CA SER A 7 13.91 -11.93 -7.11
C SER A 7 13.37 -11.50 -5.74
N ILE A 8 12.06 -11.46 -5.56
CA ILE A 8 11.40 -11.27 -4.26
C ILE A 8 11.93 -12.25 -3.19
N GLU A 9 12.52 -13.35 -3.64
CA GLU A 9 13.16 -14.37 -2.81
C GLU A 9 14.17 -13.80 -1.80
N LYS A 10 14.90 -12.73 -2.14
CA LYS A 10 15.85 -12.11 -1.21
C LYS A 10 15.20 -11.45 0.01
N TYR A 11 13.86 -11.21 -0.06
CA TYR A 11 13.08 -10.64 1.02
C TYR A 11 12.37 -11.71 1.88
N LYS A 12 12.45 -13.00 1.53
CA LYS A 12 11.80 -14.09 2.30
C LYS A 12 12.17 -14.12 3.77
N LYS A 13 13.35 -13.63 4.15
CA LYS A 13 13.75 -13.49 5.55
C LYS A 13 12.82 -12.60 6.39
N TYR A 14 11.99 -11.78 5.72
CA TYR A 14 10.99 -10.91 6.35
C TYR A 14 9.57 -11.48 6.29
N PHE A 15 9.34 -12.65 5.67
CA PHE A 15 8.01 -13.24 5.57
C PHE A 15 7.70 -14.04 6.85
N THR A 16 7.78 -13.37 7.98
CA THR A 16 7.62 -13.96 9.30
C THR A 16 6.67 -13.12 10.14
N LYS A 17 6.15 -13.71 11.20
CA LYS A 17 5.22 -13.04 12.13
C LYS A 17 5.75 -11.77 12.80
N GLU A 18 7.07 -11.59 12.84
CA GLU A 18 7.71 -10.43 13.42
C GLU A 18 7.70 -9.21 12.48
N TYR A 19 7.46 -9.43 11.19
CA TYR A 19 7.59 -8.40 10.17
C TYR A 19 6.34 -8.20 9.31
N LEU A 20 5.57 -9.24 9.03
CA LEU A 20 4.31 -9.09 8.31
C LEU A 20 3.25 -8.56 9.28
N MET A 21 2.47 -7.59 8.81
CA MET A 21 1.37 -6.96 9.55
C MET A 21 0.00 -7.26 8.89
N GLY A 22 0.02 -8.06 7.84
CA GLY A 22 -1.10 -8.43 6.99
C GLY A 22 -0.64 -9.29 5.82
N PRO A 23 -1.47 -9.50 4.80
CA PRO A 23 -1.10 -10.15 3.55
C PRO A 23 0.20 -9.57 3.00
N ASN A 24 1.03 -10.43 2.39
CA ASN A 24 2.41 -10.08 2.10
C ASN A 24 2.57 -8.79 1.26
N SER A 25 2.91 -7.70 1.93
CA SER A 25 3.10 -6.37 1.34
C SER A 25 4.20 -6.32 0.29
N PHE A 26 5.21 -7.20 0.35
CA PHE A 26 6.21 -7.29 -0.70
C PHE A 26 5.62 -7.80 -2.03
N ARG A 27 4.66 -8.74 -1.99
CA ARG A 27 3.98 -9.23 -3.19
C ARG A 27 3.13 -8.14 -3.81
N LEU A 28 2.39 -7.42 -2.98
CA LEU A 28 1.58 -6.29 -3.42
C LEU A 28 2.44 -5.18 -4.04
N LEU A 29 3.53 -4.81 -3.38
CA LEU A 29 4.43 -3.77 -3.87
C LEU A 29 5.16 -4.20 -5.15
N ASP A 30 5.63 -5.45 -5.22
CA ASP A 30 6.28 -5.99 -6.40
C ASP A 30 5.37 -5.90 -7.62
N GLU A 31 4.12 -6.31 -7.47
CA GLU A 31 3.16 -6.23 -8.55
C GLU A 31 2.78 -4.79 -8.89
N LEU A 32 2.59 -3.94 -7.88
CA LEU A 32 2.30 -2.52 -8.06
C LEU A 32 3.39 -1.84 -8.91
N ILE A 33 4.66 -2.12 -8.64
CA ILE A 33 5.80 -1.55 -9.39
C ILE A 33 5.90 -2.19 -10.79
N ARG A 34 5.72 -3.51 -10.93
CA ARG A 34 5.80 -4.18 -12.25
C ARG A 34 4.72 -3.72 -13.22
N ARG A 35 3.55 -3.37 -12.71
CA ARG A 35 2.40 -2.97 -13.52
C ARG A 35 2.20 -1.45 -13.60
N CYS A 36 3.12 -0.67 -13.00
CA CYS A 36 3.05 0.79 -13.09
C CYS A 36 3.36 1.27 -14.51
N PRO A 37 2.85 2.44 -14.90
CA PRO A 37 3.20 3.10 -16.14
C PRO A 37 4.71 3.31 -16.30
N GLU A 38 5.22 3.24 -17.56
CA GLU A 38 6.66 3.33 -17.85
C GLU A 38 7.28 4.70 -17.52
N ASP A 39 6.47 5.74 -17.44
CA ASP A 39 6.89 7.11 -17.13
C ASP A 39 6.93 7.44 -15.62
N VAL A 40 6.62 6.46 -14.75
CA VAL A 40 6.78 6.60 -13.30
C VAL A 40 8.25 6.84 -12.95
N LYS A 41 8.49 7.84 -12.11
CA LYS A 41 9.82 8.16 -11.56
C LYS A 41 9.81 7.93 -10.05
N PHE A 42 10.90 7.37 -9.56
CA PHE A 42 11.09 7.07 -8.14
C PHE A 42 12.15 7.96 -7.47
N ASP A 43 12.70 8.97 -8.15
CA ASP A 43 13.81 9.79 -7.64
C ASP A 43 13.60 10.22 -6.18
N ARG A 44 12.46 10.84 -5.88
CA ARG A 44 11.97 11.12 -4.53
C ARG A 44 10.66 10.40 -4.31
N THR A 45 10.67 9.35 -3.52
CA THR A 45 9.48 8.54 -3.26
C THR A 45 9.08 8.65 -1.79
N LEU A 46 7.81 8.93 -1.54
CA LEU A 46 7.20 8.78 -0.24
C LEU A 46 6.60 7.36 -0.14
N ASP A 47 7.02 6.60 0.86
CA ASP A 47 6.39 5.35 1.26
C ASP A 47 5.46 5.67 2.44
N LEU A 48 4.17 5.83 2.14
CA LEU A 48 3.14 6.34 3.05
C LEU A 48 2.44 5.19 3.78
N GLY A 49 2.61 5.13 5.10
CA GLY A 49 2.19 4.00 5.92
C GLY A 49 3.15 2.82 5.75
N CYS A 50 4.45 3.09 5.86
CA CYS A 50 5.51 2.12 5.59
C CYS A 50 5.66 1.00 6.65
N GLY A 51 4.92 1.09 7.77
CA GLY A 51 5.05 0.15 8.88
C GLY A 51 6.50 -0.01 9.33
N PHE A 52 7.00 -1.22 9.26
CA PHE A 52 8.41 -1.55 9.58
C PHE A 52 9.42 -1.11 8.50
N ALA A 53 9.06 -0.22 7.57
CA ALA A 53 9.87 0.26 6.45
C ALA A 53 10.38 -0.85 5.52
N LEU A 54 9.72 -2.00 5.47
CA LEU A 54 10.11 -3.10 4.59
C LEU A 54 9.82 -2.78 3.13
N THR A 55 8.70 -2.13 2.86
CA THR A 55 8.34 -1.55 1.55
C THR A 55 9.34 -0.50 1.12
N SER A 56 9.81 0.34 2.05
CA SER A 56 10.87 1.32 1.79
C SER A 56 12.19 0.67 1.39
N LEU A 57 12.60 -0.44 2.07
CA LEU A 57 13.77 -1.22 1.69
C LEU A 57 13.63 -1.79 0.28
N PHE A 58 12.43 -2.27 -0.09
CA PHE A 58 12.15 -2.80 -1.41
C PHE A 58 12.26 -1.68 -2.47
N ILE A 59 11.57 -0.56 -2.28
CA ILE A 59 11.62 0.58 -3.20
C ILE A 59 13.07 1.04 -3.42
N ALA A 60 13.83 1.19 -2.33
CA ALA A 60 15.23 1.64 -2.39
C ALA A 60 16.14 0.69 -3.17
N ASN A 61 15.89 -0.61 -3.14
CA ASN A 61 16.73 -1.62 -3.79
C ASN A 61 16.27 -1.98 -5.20
N GLU A 62 14.95 -1.96 -5.47
CA GLU A 62 14.37 -2.49 -6.71
C GLU A 62 14.01 -1.41 -7.72
N THR A 63 14.08 -0.14 -7.33
CA THR A 63 13.82 1.00 -8.22
C THR A 63 15.05 1.89 -8.35
N ASP A 64 14.97 2.91 -9.18
CA ASP A 64 15.99 3.96 -9.32
C ASP A 64 15.84 5.10 -8.29
N ALA A 65 15.10 4.86 -7.20
CA ALA A 65 14.90 5.84 -6.14
C ALA A 65 16.23 6.36 -5.60
N LYS A 66 16.37 7.68 -5.52
CA LYS A 66 17.51 8.35 -4.89
C LYS A 66 17.25 8.55 -3.40
N HIS A 67 16.00 8.92 -3.06
CA HIS A 67 15.58 9.11 -1.68
C HIS A 67 14.19 8.51 -1.48
N VAL A 68 14.05 7.67 -0.45
CA VAL A 68 12.79 7.09 0.00
C VAL A 68 12.47 7.67 1.38
N TYR A 69 11.33 8.29 1.52
CA TYR A 69 10.83 8.81 2.78
C TYR A 69 9.88 7.78 3.38
N ALA A 70 10.36 7.05 4.39
CA ALA A 70 9.61 6.02 5.11
C ALA A 70 8.74 6.67 6.17
N PHE A 71 7.48 6.94 5.86
CA PHE A 71 6.56 7.71 6.69
C PHE A 71 5.50 6.80 7.33
N ASP A 72 5.41 6.81 8.65
CA ASP A 72 4.47 5.98 9.40
C ASP A 72 3.97 6.64 10.67
N LEU A 73 2.72 6.32 11.06
CA LEU A 73 2.10 6.81 12.29
C LEU A 73 2.34 5.86 13.48
N TRP A 74 2.42 4.56 13.24
CA TRP A 74 2.44 3.55 14.32
C TRP A 74 3.86 3.14 14.69
N VAL A 75 4.75 3.06 13.72
CA VAL A 75 6.14 2.67 13.94
C VAL A 75 7.04 3.90 14.02
N SER A 76 7.77 4.02 15.12
CA SER A 76 8.62 5.19 15.35
C SER A 76 9.76 5.31 14.31
N ALA A 77 10.13 6.55 13.98
CA ALA A 77 11.28 6.81 13.11
C ALA A 77 12.58 6.18 13.66
N THR A 78 12.74 6.10 14.99
CA THR A 78 13.91 5.48 15.64
C THR A 78 13.99 3.98 15.40
N GLU A 79 12.85 3.27 15.44
CA GLU A 79 12.80 1.83 15.17
C GLU A 79 13.09 1.54 13.70
N ASN A 80 12.49 2.33 12.79
CA ASN A 80 12.77 2.22 11.37
C ASN A 80 14.22 2.58 11.04
N TYR A 81 14.79 3.61 11.68
CA TYR A 81 16.21 3.97 11.50
C TYR A 81 17.15 2.80 11.83
N LYS A 82 16.91 2.08 12.93
CA LYS A 82 17.71 0.89 13.29
C LYS A 82 17.65 -0.19 12.19
N ARG A 83 16.46 -0.44 11.65
CA ARG A 83 16.25 -1.42 10.59
C ARG A 83 16.90 -1.00 9.27
N ILE A 84 16.75 0.26 8.89
CA ILE A 84 17.38 0.85 7.72
C ILE A 84 18.90 0.78 7.83
N THR A 85 19.44 1.12 9.01
CA THR A 85 20.89 1.04 9.29
C THR A 85 21.41 -0.39 9.16
N SER A 86 20.72 -1.37 9.71
CA SER A 86 21.13 -2.77 9.62
C SER A 86 21.11 -3.33 8.19
N ASN A 87 20.40 -2.67 7.28
CA ASN A 87 20.37 -2.98 5.85
C ASN A 87 21.29 -2.10 4.99
N GLY A 88 22.06 -1.18 5.60
CA GLY A 88 23.04 -0.33 4.90
C GLY A 88 22.41 0.74 4.00
N LEU A 89 21.20 1.20 4.30
CA LEU A 89 20.42 2.12 3.44
C LEU A 89 20.17 3.50 4.06
N VAL A 90 20.94 3.89 5.07
CA VAL A 90 20.78 5.18 5.78
C VAL A 90 20.97 6.42 4.89
N ASP A 91 21.75 6.30 3.85
CA ASP A 91 21.99 7.39 2.90
C ASP A 91 20.85 7.52 1.86
N LYS A 92 19.96 6.55 1.81
CA LYS A 92 18.90 6.47 0.80
C LYS A 92 17.49 6.53 1.39
N ILE A 93 17.27 6.00 2.61
CA ILE A 93 15.96 5.95 3.26
C ILE A 93 15.95 6.86 4.49
N ILE A 94 14.96 7.73 4.53
CA ILE A 94 14.75 8.73 5.59
C ILE A 94 13.48 8.34 6.36
N PRO A 95 13.59 7.77 7.57
CA PRO A 95 12.42 7.43 8.37
C PRO A 95 11.81 8.68 9.03
N ILE A 96 10.50 8.79 8.97
CA ILE A 96 9.73 9.88 9.55
C ILE A 96 8.52 9.29 10.29
N HIS A 97 8.29 9.75 11.51
CA HIS A 97 7.10 9.42 12.30
C HIS A 97 6.13 10.58 12.21
N GLY A 98 4.91 10.32 11.73
CA GLY A 98 3.90 11.37 11.55
C GLY A 98 2.56 10.85 11.05
N ASP A 99 1.58 11.76 11.04
CA ASP A 99 0.22 11.51 10.58
C ASP A 99 0.08 11.88 9.10
N ALA A 100 -0.49 10.98 8.29
CA ALA A 100 -0.80 11.23 6.88
C ALA A 100 -1.73 12.45 6.66
N MET A 101 -2.48 12.84 7.70
CA MET A 101 -3.37 13.99 7.66
C MET A 101 -2.65 15.33 7.90
N ASP A 102 -1.39 15.30 8.34
CA ASP A 102 -0.58 16.49 8.64
C ASP A 102 0.90 16.27 8.23
N MET A 103 1.13 16.01 6.96
CA MET A 103 2.46 15.70 6.43
C MET A 103 3.34 16.96 6.34
N PRO A 104 4.57 16.93 6.89
CA PRO A 104 5.46 18.10 6.96
C PRO A 104 6.30 18.28 5.69
N PHE A 105 5.69 18.21 4.52
CA PHE A 105 6.39 18.34 3.24
C PHE A 105 5.93 19.57 2.46
N ALA A 106 6.77 20.03 1.56
CA ALA A 106 6.40 21.05 0.59
C ALA A 106 5.48 20.46 -0.49
N GLU A 107 4.61 21.28 -1.07
CA GLU A 107 3.87 20.91 -2.28
C GLU A 107 4.82 20.60 -3.44
N ASP A 108 4.36 19.76 -4.39
CA ASP A 108 5.11 19.33 -5.58
C ASP A 108 6.51 18.76 -5.26
N TYR A 109 6.63 18.03 -4.16
CA TYR A 109 7.91 17.55 -3.67
C TYR A 109 8.27 16.15 -4.18
N PHE A 110 7.31 15.22 -4.24
CA PHE A 110 7.55 13.83 -4.58
C PHE A 110 7.34 13.55 -6.07
N ASP A 111 8.22 12.74 -6.65
CA ASP A 111 8.01 12.17 -7.97
C ASP A 111 6.97 11.05 -7.93
N SER A 112 6.95 10.29 -6.81
CA SER A 112 5.93 9.28 -6.54
C SER A 112 5.59 9.19 -5.05
N ILE A 113 4.33 8.85 -4.76
CA ILE A 113 3.88 8.40 -3.44
C ILE A 113 3.43 6.95 -3.61
N VAL A 114 3.91 6.07 -2.75
CA VAL A 114 3.54 4.65 -2.69
C VAL A 114 2.88 4.39 -1.34
N SER A 115 1.77 3.65 -1.33
CA SER A 115 1.13 3.20 -0.10
C SER A 115 0.67 1.76 -0.27
N VAL A 116 1.14 0.87 0.59
CA VAL A 116 0.81 -0.55 0.53
C VAL A 116 0.16 -0.97 1.84
N ASP A 117 -1.04 -1.54 1.73
CA ASP A 117 -1.84 -2.05 2.86
C ASP A 117 -2.07 -1.04 3.99
N SER A 118 -2.15 0.25 3.63
CA SER A 118 -2.28 1.34 4.60
C SER A 118 -3.34 2.38 4.21
N TYR A 119 -3.41 2.78 2.94
CA TYR A 119 -4.23 3.91 2.49
C TYR A 119 -5.72 3.76 2.81
N HIS A 120 -6.26 2.55 2.84
CA HIS A 120 -7.67 2.28 3.15
C HIS A 120 -8.08 2.72 4.55
N TYR A 121 -7.17 2.80 5.52
CA TYR A 121 -7.49 3.25 6.88
C TYR A 121 -7.90 4.72 6.96
N PHE A 122 -7.42 5.56 6.06
CA PHE A 122 -7.68 7.00 6.09
C PHE A 122 -8.23 7.57 4.78
N GLY A 123 -7.96 6.93 3.66
CA GLY A 123 -8.29 7.41 2.31
C GLY A 123 -9.77 7.26 1.91
N CYS A 124 -10.59 6.55 2.70
CA CYS A 124 -12.03 6.41 2.42
C CYS A 124 -12.85 7.69 2.68
N LYS A 125 -12.26 8.69 3.32
CA LYS A 125 -12.94 9.95 3.62
C LYS A 125 -12.82 10.90 2.44
N GLU A 126 -13.95 11.51 2.06
CA GLU A 126 -13.97 12.52 1.00
C GLU A 126 -13.04 13.71 1.31
N GLY A 127 -12.33 14.19 0.30
CA GLY A 127 -11.36 15.27 0.39
C GLY A 127 -9.95 14.84 0.75
N VAL A 128 -9.75 13.66 1.33
CA VAL A 128 -8.42 13.21 1.79
C VAL A 128 -7.43 13.12 0.65
N PHE A 129 -7.80 12.50 -0.46
CA PHE A 129 -6.88 12.38 -1.58
C PHE A 129 -6.49 13.74 -2.16
N ALA A 130 -7.50 14.56 -2.46
CA ALA A 130 -7.29 15.84 -3.14
C ALA A 130 -6.61 16.91 -2.29
N GLU A 131 -6.81 16.88 -0.95
CA GLU A 131 -6.34 17.93 -0.05
C GLU A 131 -5.10 17.51 0.76
N LYS A 132 -4.92 16.19 1.01
CA LYS A 132 -3.88 15.69 1.91
C LYS A 132 -2.79 14.87 1.22
N ILE A 133 -3.05 14.37 0.01
CA ILE A 133 -2.09 13.52 -0.71
C ILE A 133 -1.62 14.18 -2.00
N LEU A 134 -2.56 14.53 -2.88
CA LEU A 134 -2.26 15.05 -4.21
C LEU A 134 -1.38 16.32 -4.23
N PRO A 135 -1.48 17.25 -3.27
CA PRO A 135 -0.62 18.44 -3.27
C PRO A 135 0.87 18.14 -3.23
N PHE A 136 1.27 17.06 -2.56
CA PHE A 136 2.68 16.71 -2.37
C PHE A 136 3.33 16.02 -3.59
N VAL A 137 2.52 15.56 -4.55
CA VAL A 137 3.01 14.97 -5.80
C VAL A 137 3.27 16.06 -6.82
N LYS A 138 4.41 15.98 -7.49
CA LYS A 138 4.76 16.86 -8.62
C LYS A 138 3.80 16.71 -9.77
N GLU A 139 3.73 17.74 -10.60
CA GLU A 139 3.07 17.63 -11.91
C GLU A 139 3.69 16.48 -12.72
N ASN A 140 2.84 15.65 -13.32
CA ASN A 140 3.18 14.39 -13.96
C ASN A 140 3.74 13.28 -13.05
N GLY A 141 3.73 13.47 -11.73
CA GLY A 141 4.05 12.44 -10.75
C GLY A 141 2.88 11.50 -10.48
N TYR A 142 3.14 10.46 -9.70
CA TYR A 142 2.20 9.38 -9.45
C TYR A 142 1.92 9.15 -7.97
N VAL A 143 0.67 8.84 -7.65
CA VAL A 143 0.29 8.13 -6.41
C VAL A 143 -0.05 6.69 -6.80
N MET A 144 0.62 5.74 -6.16
CA MET A 144 0.45 4.31 -6.40
C MET A 144 0.06 3.63 -5.09
N ILE A 145 -1.08 2.95 -5.10
CA ILE A 145 -1.68 2.38 -3.90
C ILE A 145 -1.99 0.91 -4.14
N ALA A 146 -1.62 0.04 -3.20
CA ALA A 146 -2.05 -1.34 -3.16
C ALA A 146 -2.77 -1.60 -1.83
N ILE A 147 -4.04 -1.97 -1.89
CA ILE A 147 -4.91 -2.11 -0.70
C ILE A 147 -5.83 -3.32 -0.81
N PRO A 148 -6.30 -3.85 0.33
CA PRO A 148 -7.39 -4.80 0.32
C PRO A 148 -8.68 -4.15 -0.17
N GLY A 149 -9.50 -4.95 -0.84
CA GLY A 149 -10.77 -4.52 -1.39
C GLY A 149 -11.79 -5.64 -1.45
N LEU A 150 -12.92 -5.32 -2.06
CA LEU A 150 -14.02 -6.23 -2.29
C LEU A 150 -14.28 -6.37 -3.79
N LYS A 151 -14.54 -7.58 -4.26
CA LYS A 151 -15.08 -7.81 -5.61
C LYS A 151 -16.52 -7.26 -5.71
N GLU A 152 -17.31 -7.51 -4.65
CA GLU A 152 -18.65 -6.98 -4.49
C GLU A 152 -19.00 -6.82 -3.01
N ARG A 153 -20.00 -6.03 -2.69
CA ARG A 153 -20.47 -5.89 -1.30
C ARG A 153 -21.15 -7.19 -0.84
N PRO A 154 -20.69 -7.81 0.25
CA PRO A 154 -21.26 -9.05 0.75
C PRO A 154 -22.70 -8.84 1.25
N GLN A 155 -23.53 -9.88 1.13
CA GLN A 155 -24.90 -9.91 1.59
C GLN A 155 -25.20 -11.15 2.43
N GLY A 156 -26.29 -11.13 3.18
CA GLY A 156 -26.75 -12.27 3.97
C GLY A 156 -25.71 -12.77 5.00
N GLU A 157 -25.46 -14.06 4.99
CA GLU A 157 -24.52 -14.70 5.92
C GLU A 157 -23.06 -14.26 5.69
N LEU A 158 -22.66 -14.04 4.43
CA LEU A 158 -21.33 -13.54 4.11
C LEU A 158 -21.09 -12.11 4.65
N LYS A 159 -22.13 -11.28 4.71
CA LYS A 159 -22.04 -9.96 5.33
C LYS A 159 -21.73 -10.08 6.83
N GLN A 160 -22.44 -10.94 7.54
CA GLN A 160 -22.22 -11.13 8.98
C GLN A 160 -20.83 -11.72 9.25
N LEU A 161 -20.39 -12.66 8.41
CA LEU A 161 -19.06 -13.24 8.50
C LEU A 161 -17.98 -12.17 8.30
N PHE A 162 -18.15 -11.33 7.29
CA PHE A 162 -17.23 -10.24 6.93
C PHE A 162 -17.14 -9.17 8.05
N GLU A 163 -18.29 -8.72 8.56
CA GLU A 163 -18.34 -7.76 9.69
C GLU A 163 -17.72 -8.33 10.97
N THR A 164 -17.82 -9.64 11.18
CA THR A 164 -17.17 -10.31 12.31
C THR A 164 -15.65 -10.37 12.12
N TRP A 165 -15.20 -10.68 10.92
CA TRP A 165 -13.76 -10.72 10.58
C TRP A 165 -13.12 -9.34 10.67
N ALA A 166 -13.74 -8.33 10.09
CA ALA A 166 -13.26 -6.95 10.03
C ALA A 166 -13.51 -6.15 11.32
N GLU A 167 -13.96 -6.80 12.40
CA GLU A 167 -14.16 -6.18 13.72
C GLU A 167 -15.10 -4.96 13.72
N GLY A 168 -16.25 -5.10 13.07
CA GLY A 168 -17.32 -4.09 13.09
C GLY A 168 -17.09 -2.95 12.12
N ASP A 169 -16.79 -1.75 12.62
CA ASP A 169 -16.71 -0.53 11.80
C ASP A 169 -15.58 -0.58 10.77
N ASP A 170 -14.53 -1.38 10.98
CA ASP A 170 -13.44 -1.56 10.04
C ASP A 170 -13.91 -2.25 8.74
N SER A 171 -15.06 -2.93 8.75
CA SER A 171 -15.67 -3.46 7.53
C SER A 171 -15.96 -2.38 6.47
N GLU A 172 -16.19 -1.14 6.90
CA GLU A 172 -16.42 -0.01 6.01
C GLU A 172 -15.13 0.53 5.34
N LEU A 173 -13.96 0.06 5.74
CA LEU A 173 -12.67 0.42 5.10
C LEU A 173 -12.45 -0.34 3.79
N PHE A 174 -13.10 -1.49 3.62
CA PHE A 174 -12.99 -2.30 2.42
C PHE A 174 -14.01 -1.86 1.38
N LYS A 175 -13.52 -1.40 0.24
CA LYS A 175 -14.35 -0.89 -0.85
C LYS A 175 -14.05 -1.63 -2.16
N THR A 176 -15.01 -1.56 -3.10
CA THR A 176 -14.81 -2.11 -4.44
C THR A 176 -13.95 -1.20 -5.31
N ALA A 177 -13.39 -1.75 -6.39
CA ALA A 177 -12.65 -0.98 -7.39
C ALA A 177 -13.46 0.21 -7.92
N THR A 178 -14.72 -0.02 -8.28
CA THR A 178 -15.63 1.03 -8.78
C THR A 178 -15.88 2.14 -7.76
N TRP A 179 -15.93 1.78 -6.47
CA TRP A 179 -16.10 2.78 -5.41
C TRP A 179 -14.87 3.70 -5.32
N TRP A 180 -13.66 3.10 -5.30
CA TRP A 180 -12.41 3.87 -5.26
C TRP A 180 -12.24 4.75 -6.50
N GLU A 181 -12.50 4.20 -7.68
CA GLU A 181 -12.44 4.95 -8.93
C GLU A 181 -13.41 6.16 -8.90
N SER A 182 -14.65 5.94 -8.47
CA SER A 182 -15.66 7.01 -8.36
C SER A 182 -15.27 8.10 -7.38
N LEU A 183 -14.72 7.74 -6.20
CA LEU A 183 -14.24 8.70 -5.22
C LEU A 183 -13.10 9.54 -5.80
N LEU A 184 -12.09 8.90 -6.37
CA LEU A 184 -10.91 9.58 -6.91
C LEU A 184 -11.27 10.48 -8.11
N ILE A 185 -12.17 10.05 -8.99
CA ILE A 185 -12.68 10.87 -10.09
C ILE A 185 -13.39 12.11 -9.53
N LYS A 186 -14.24 11.93 -8.52
CA LYS A 186 -14.95 13.05 -7.86
C LYS A 186 -13.97 14.04 -7.25
N GLU A 187 -12.93 13.58 -6.58
CA GLU A 187 -11.97 14.43 -5.88
C GLU A 187 -10.99 15.13 -6.83
N CYS A 188 -10.54 14.43 -7.84
CA CYS A 188 -9.51 14.94 -8.75
C CYS A 188 -10.10 15.74 -9.93
N GLY A 189 -11.29 15.37 -10.39
CA GLY A 189 -11.84 15.90 -11.62
C GLY A 189 -10.88 15.70 -12.80
N ASP A 190 -10.69 16.75 -13.60
CA ASP A 190 -9.78 16.73 -14.75
C ASP A 190 -8.28 16.83 -14.39
N ARG A 191 -7.94 16.93 -13.10
CA ARG A 191 -6.56 17.13 -12.65
C ARG A 191 -5.71 15.85 -12.69
N CYS A 192 -6.34 14.68 -12.79
CA CYS A 192 -5.62 13.41 -12.73
C CYS A 192 -6.14 12.42 -13.75
N ARG A 193 -5.27 11.45 -14.07
CA ARG A 193 -5.67 10.18 -14.71
C ARG A 193 -5.67 9.09 -13.66
N ILE A 194 -6.72 8.28 -13.64
CA ILE A 194 -6.94 7.24 -12.63
C ILE A 194 -7.06 5.91 -13.35
N ASP A 195 -6.40 4.89 -12.81
CA ASP A 195 -6.47 3.51 -13.29
C ASP A 195 -6.53 2.60 -12.05
N VAL A 196 -7.58 1.80 -11.94
CA VAL A 196 -7.80 0.86 -10.83
C VAL A 196 -7.86 -0.55 -11.38
N LYS A 197 -7.03 -1.44 -10.85
CA LYS A 197 -6.91 -2.84 -11.30
C LYS A 197 -6.99 -3.79 -10.11
N GLU A 198 -7.44 -5.00 -10.35
CA GLU A 198 -7.25 -6.08 -9.38
C GLU A 198 -5.81 -6.61 -9.47
N ALA A 199 -5.25 -6.97 -8.31
CA ALA A 199 -3.95 -7.61 -8.23
C ALA A 199 -4.06 -9.10 -8.57
N GLU A 200 -3.01 -9.63 -9.20
CA GLU A 200 -2.88 -11.05 -9.53
C GLU A 200 -2.20 -11.86 -8.40
N CYS A 201 -1.49 -11.19 -7.50
CA CYS A 201 -0.76 -11.84 -6.42
C CYS A 201 -1.63 -12.20 -5.20
N TYR A 202 -2.95 -12.16 -5.34
CA TYR A 202 -3.90 -12.38 -4.24
C TYR A 202 -3.62 -13.68 -3.47
N ASP A 203 -3.56 -14.80 -4.18
CA ASP A 203 -3.40 -16.12 -3.59
C ASP A 203 -2.06 -16.24 -2.84
N ILE A 204 -0.97 -15.86 -3.48
CA ILE A 204 0.37 -15.99 -2.88
C ILE A 204 0.57 -15.01 -1.71
N ALA A 205 -0.02 -13.81 -1.76
CA ALA A 205 0.09 -12.85 -0.67
C ALA A 205 -0.63 -13.34 0.59
N TRP A 206 -1.82 -13.94 0.45
CA TRP A 206 -2.55 -14.57 1.55
C TRP A 206 -1.85 -15.82 2.06
N GLN A 207 -1.40 -16.71 1.17
CA GLN A 207 -0.71 -17.93 1.56
C GLN A 207 0.51 -17.63 2.42
N GLU A 208 1.37 -16.68 2.01
CA GLU A 208 2.58 -16.31 2.76
C GLU A 208 2.23 -15.63 4.10
N TRP A 209 1.10 -14.92 4.19
CA TRP A 209 0.58 -14.41 5.45
C TRP A 209 0.18 -15.53 6.40
N PHE A 210 -0.58 -16.52 5.93
CA PHE A 210 -0.96 -17.67 6.75
C PHE A 210 0.27 -18.47 7.21
N GLU A 211 1.24 -18.65 6.34
CA GLU A 211 2.48 -19.39 6.62
C GLU A 211 3.44 -18.61 7.54
N SER A 212 3.26 -17.32 7.72
CA SER A 212 4.09 -16.50 8.62
C SER A 212 3.99 -16.94 10.08
N GLY A 213 2.91 -17.60 10.47
CA GLY A 213 2.62 -18.01 11.85
C GLY A 213 2.17 -16.86 12.75
N HIS A 214 1.80 -15.71 12.18
CA HIS A 214 1.19 -14.62 12.93
C HIS A 214 -0.22 -15.01 13.39
N GLU A 215 -0.60 -14.64 14.62
CA GLU A 215 -1.91 -15.00 15.19
C GLU A 215 -3.10 -14.51 14.36
N TYR A 216 -3.02 -13.30 13.81
CA TYR A 216 -4.02 -12.79 12.88
C TYR A 216 -4.04 -13.55 11.55
N GLY A 217 -2.89 -14.01 11.04
CA GLY A 217 -2.85 -14.82 9.84
C GLY A 217 -3.55 -16.17 10.00
N VAL A 218 -3.41 -16.79 11.18
CA VAL A 218 -4.15 -18.02 11.52
C VAL A 218 -5.66 -17.75 11.59
N ARG A 219 -6.06 -16.67 12.26
CA ARG A 219 -7.45 -16.23 12.35
C ARG A 219 -8.04 -15.92 10.97
N ASP A 220 -7.35 -15.14 10.18
CA ASP A 220 -7.80 -14.74 8.84
C ASP A 220 -8.07 -15.96 7.96
N LYS A 221 -7.18 -16.96 8.03
CA LYS A 221 -7.36 -18.21 7.28
C LYS A 221 -8.71 -18.89 7.58
N GLU A 222 -9.12 -18.95 8.84
CA GLU A 222 -10.40 -19.56 9.23
C GLU A 222 -11.60 -18.84 8.60
N PHE A 223 -11.56 -17.50 8.53
CA PHE A 223 -12.61 -16.71 7.94
C PHE A 223 -12.62 -16.80 6.40
N LEU A 224 -11.44 -16.79 5.79
CA LEU A 224 -11.30 -16.90 4.35
C LEU A 224 -11.79 -18.29 3.87
N ASP A 225 -11.44 -19.37 4.57
CA ASP A 225 -11.89 -20.73 4.27
C ASP A 225 -13.44 -20.87 4.38
N ARG A 226 -14.12 -19.97 5.10
CA ARG A 226 -15.58 -19.93 5.24
C ARG A 226 -16.29 -19.11 4.16
N GLY A 227 -15.57 -18.62 3.16
CA GLY A 227 -16.12 -17.96 1.97
C GLY A 227 -15.69 -16.50 1.77
N LEU A 228 -14.96 -15.88 2.71
CA LEU A 228 -14.45 -14.51 2.50
C LEU A 228 -13.41 -14.46 1.38
N TYR A 229 -12.71 -15.57 1.12
CA TYR A 229 -11.72 -15.65 0.04
C TYR A 229 -12.29 -15.28 -1.33
N ASP A 230 -13.54 -15.65 -1.59
CA ASP A 230 -14.18 -15.43 -2.88
C ASP A 230 -14.67 -13.99 -3.09
N ILE A 231 -14.89 -13.24 -2.01
CA ILE A 231 -15.42 -11.86 -2.06
C ILE A 231 -14.34 -10.78 -1.88
N LEU A 232 -13.20 -11.14 -1.30
CA LEU A 232 -12.07 -10.22 -1.14
C LEU A 232 -11.20 -10.19 -2.41
N ASN A 233 -10.50 -9.09 -2.60
CA ASN A 233 -9.43 -8.93 -3.58
C ASN A 233 -8.35 -7.97 -3.05
N PHE A 234 -7.31 -7.74 -3.84
CA PHE A 234 -6.42 -6.59 -3.68
C PHE A 234 -6.56 -5.68 -4.89
N LEU A 235 -6.53 -4.38 -4.63
CA LEU A 235 -6.64 -3.34 -5.63
C LEU A 235 -5.30 -2.62 -5.80
N LEU A 236 -4.91 -2.44 -7.05
CA LEU A 236 -3.79 -1.60 -7.46
C LEU A 236 -4.36 -0.32 -8.08
N ILE A 237 -4.07 0.82 -7.46
CA ILE A 237 -4.59 2.11 -7.88
C ILE A 237 -3.42 2.98 -8.32
N TYR A 238 -3.51 3.53 -9.53
CA TYR A 238 -2.52 4.44 -10.08
C TYR A 238 -3.20 5.76 -10.40
N VAL A 239 -2.72 6.82 -9.77
CA VAL A 239 -3.21 8.18 -10.02
C VAL A 239 -2.05 9.05 -10.50
N ARG A 240 -2.12 9.53 -11.74
CA ARG A 240 -1.16 10.47 -12.30
C ARG A 240 -1.69 11.88 -12.15
N LYS A 241 -0.93 12.77 -11.51
CA LYS A 241 -1.23 14.20 -11.47
C LYS A 241 -0.96 14.82 -12.84
N GLY A 242 -1.89 15.66 -13.31
CA GLY A 242 -1.82 16.26 -14.66
C GLY A 242 -2.54 15.44 -15.73
N LYS A 243 -2.76 16.09 -16.87
CA LYS A 243 -3.49 15.54 -18.03
C LYS A 243 -2.62 14.67 -18.94
#